data_83ca8debb9e0cc3a80678c8fe8d27d22
#
_entry.id   83ca8debb9e0cc3a80678c8fe8d27d22
#
_cell.length_a   1.000
_cell.length_b   1.000
_cell.length_c   1.000
_cell.angle_alpha   90.00
_cell.angle_beta   90.00
_cell.angle_gamma   90.00
#
_symmetry.space_group_name_H-M   'P 1'
#
loop_
_entity.id
_entity.type
_entity.pdbx_description
1 polymer ?
#
loop_
_entity_poly.entity_id
_entity_poly.type
_entity_poly.pdbx_seq_one_letter_code
_entity_poly.pdbx_strand_id
1 'polypeptide(L)'
;LSTDFSECSRLEWEAYAHVTGENWPEDIYTIEQYEGGWREIPGKYFGSFFEYRASVIKRFIKSVREMLDETSPEIEFCDYTGSWYPLYYQVGANWASEQYESTEFPWCDAGKLAQTGYAELTDRILSGFYYSDIWMSEAKEKNLPAYWYSVEGSYEIAAKATEHKEGLVGSLFIEQYREHPERLQEAMSVCFAKTGGCMIFDLSYIINYDWWDYMKRVSLKPLEVSDAGEVYELCRGTFREEYHITEERILESLFEDPDFSAEESKKIVDEKNGRMIGFIGVKVSHNEQLYPASAWISIFAVKKEEQGKGYGTMVLNQVCQSLHKNGINKIYVGQDFNNFFSGIPDPDEGKEIFFKKNGFTLNRDRHFDLEADITDNRLIDSFDTSSFDKEFTVASYKDNKKELLGFLEREFPGRWVFEAEEAIAEGKDPESIVILWNQDKTEIVGYCMLSVDDKGYGGLGPIGIAKKIRGKHVGDYILNQSLQQLRKIGAVRVNIDWTILKDFYGQFGFKAERLYLAAYKEFDK
;
A
#
# COMPACT_ATOMS: atom_id res chain seq x y z
N LEU A 1 33.15 4.51 24.04
CA LEU A 1 34.32 4.85 23.22
C LEU A 1 35.44 3.84 23.44
N SER A 2 35.62 2.90 22.49
CA SER A 2 36.85 2.11 22.40
C SER A 2 37.93 2.98 21.75
N THR A 3 38.58 3.83 22.54
CA THR A 3 39.53 4.80 22.00
C THR A 3 40.89 4.60 22.63
N ASP A 4 41.90 4.93 21.87
CA ASP A 4 43.24 5.08 22.36
C ASP A 4 43.39 6.41 23.12
N PHE A 5 43.51 6.34 24.44
CA PHE A 5 43.83 7.46 25.31
C PHE A 5 45.29 7.43 25.72
N SER A 6 46.19 6.91 24.88
CA SER A 6 47.61 6.93 25.09
C SER A 6 48.16 8.37 25.14
N GLU A 7 49.35 8.50 25.69
CA GLU A 7 50.06 9.78 25.69
C GLU A 7 50.33 10.28 24.23
N CYS A 8 50.53 9.36 23.28
CA CYS A 8 50.71 9.71 21.89
C CYS A 8 49.47 10.36 21.32
N SER A 9 48.28 9.77 21.51
CA SER A 9 47.00 10.33 21.06
C SER A 9 46.71 11.66 21.71
N ARG A 10 47.06 11.84 23.00
CA ARG A 10 46.93 13.11 23.70
C ARG A 10 47.75 14.22 23.01
N LEU A 11 49.05 13.97 22.78
CA LEU A 11 49.94 14.95 22.20
C LEU A 11 49.55 15.33 20.78
N GLU A 12 49.13 14.37 19.98
CA GLU A 12 48.65 14.63 18.61
C GLU A 12 47.35 15.45 18.59
N TRP A 13 46.39 15.11 19.49
CA TRP A 13 45.17 15.87 19.66
C TRP A 13 45.43 17.31 20.14
N GLU A 14 46.30 17.51 21.16
CA GLU A 14 46.67 18.81 21.64
C GLU A 14 47.29 19.69 20.53
N ALA A 15 48.10 19.08 19.69
CA ALA A 15 48.68 19.77 18.52
C ALA A 15 47.60 20.12 17.47
N TYR A 16 46.68 19.22 17.23
CA TYR A 16 45.55 19.44 16.31
C TYR A 16 44.60 20.53 16.79
N ALA A 17 44.18 20.45 18.03
CA ALA A 17 43.17 21.33 18.60
C ALA A 17 43.77 22.68 19.11
N HIS A 18 45.09 22.80 19.18
CA HIS A 18 45.80 23.94 19.74
C HIS A 18 45.43 24.20 21.22
N VAL A 19 45.31 23.16 22.01
CA VAL A 19 44.92 23.17 23.40
C VAL A 19 45.89 22.35 24.26
N THR A 20 45.75 22.43 25.57
CA THR A 20 46.43 21.56 26.53
C THR A 20 45.39 20.80 27.33
N GLY A 21 45.47 19.48 27.35
CA GLY A 21 44.59 18.58 28.13
C GLY A 21 45.08 18.49 29.55
N GLU A 22 44.67 19.43 30.42
CA GLU A 22 45.12 19.52 31.82
C GLU A 22 44.61 18.34 32.63
N ASN A 23 43.37 17.87 32.34
CA ASN A 23 42.74 16.73 33.01
C ASN A 23 42.40 15.63 31.97
N TRP A 24 43.44 15.05 31.39
CA TRP A 24 43.31 13.94 30.42
C TRP A 24 43.09 12.60 31.14
N PRO A 25 42.09 11.75 30.77
CA PRO A 25 41.16 11.92 29.67
C PRO A 25 39.80 12.56 30.04
N GLU A 26 39.63 13.03 31.28
CA GLU A 26 38.35 13.55 31.79
C GLU A 26 37.87 14.82 31.05
N ASP A 27 38.81 15.59 30.51
CA ASP A 27 38.48 16.74 29.62
C ASP A 27 37.80 16.31 28.35
N ILE A 28 37.89 15.03 27.96
CA ILE A 28 37.21 14.47 26.78
C ILE A 28 35.84 13.93 27.20
N TYR A 29 35.78 12.99 28.16
CA TYR A 29 34.53 12.53 28.74
C TYR A 29 34.73 11.82 30.06
N THR A 30 33.61 11.72 30.81
CA THR A 30 33.52 10.87 32.02
C THR A 30 32.38 9.89 31.86
N ILE A 31 32.39 8.84 32.67
CA ILE A 31 31.32 7.84 32.71
C ILE A 31 30.56 8.00 34.01
N GLU A 32 29.25 8.19 33.93
CA GLU A 32 28.35 8.29 35.07
C GLU A 32 27.42 7.09 35.14
N GLN A 33 27.29 6.52 36.36
CA GLN A 33 26.31 5.47 36.60
C GLN A 33 24.94 6.09 36.89
N TYR A 34 23.87 5.53 36.27
CA TYR A 34 22.50 5.89 36.57
C TYR A 34 21.62 4.64 36.69
N GLU A 35 20.36 4.77 37.10
CA GLU A 35 19.46 3.65 37.43
C GLU A 35 19.24 2.66 36.26
N GLY A 36 19.50 3.05 35.00
CA GLY A 36 19.40 2.23 33.79
C GLY A 36 20.73 1.70 33.23
N GLY A 37 21.88 1.98 33.89
CA GLY A 37 23.20 1.58 33.40
C GLY A 37 24.27 2.67 33.51
N TRP A 38 25.04 2.84 32.45
CA TRP A 38 26.12 3.82 32.36
C TRP A 38 25.88 4.76 31.17
N ARG A 39 26.22 6.05 31.33
CA ARG A 39 26.20 7.04 30.27
C ARG A 39 27.51 7.82 30.18
N GLU A 40 27.86 8.22 28.99
CA GLU A 40 28.96 9.15 28.72
C GLU A 40 28.51 10.57 29.03
N ILE A 41 29.34 11.31 29.72
CA ILE A 41 29.18 12.75 29.93
C ILE A 41 30.29 13.44 29.15
N PRO A 42 29.95 14.14 28.06
CA PRO A 42 30.91 14.89 27.25
C PRO A 42 31.67 15.93 28.11
N GLY A 43 33.00 15.90 28.04
CA GLY A 43 33.87 16.89 28.65
C GLY A 43 34.01 18.14 27.77
N LYS A 44 34.78 19.08 28.24
CA LYS A 44 35.04 20.38 27.60
C LYS A 44 35.52 20.28 26.15
N TYR A 45 36.30 19.25 25.85
CA TYR A 45 36.93 19.06 24.54
C TYR A 45 36.43 17.84 23.78
N PHE A 46 35.29 17.29 24.15
CA PHE A 46 34.70 16.12 23.50
C PHE A 46 34.57 16.27 21.99
N GLY A 47 34.03 17.43 21.54
CA GLY A 47 33.87 17.72 20.12
C GLY A 47 35.19 17.79 19.36
N SER A 48 36.18 18.54 19.89
CA SER A 48 37.48 18.68 19.21
C SER A 48 38.27 17.38 19.17
N PHE A 49 38.06 16.49 20.14
CA PHE A 49 38.68 15.16 20.11
C PHE A 49 38.04 14.25 19.06
N PHE A 50 36.75 14.33 18.89
CA PHE A 50 36.06 13.63 17.79
C PHE A 50 36.51 14.17 16.42
N GLU A 51 36.56 15.49 16.22
CA GLU A 51 37.08 16.14 15.01
C GLU A 51 38.51 15.65 14.69
N TYR A 52 39.40 15.62 15.69
CA TYR A 52 40.75 15.10 15.54
C TYR A 52 40.76 13.64 15.05
N ARG A 53 40.01 12.76 15.70
CA ARG A 53 39.93 11.33 15.31
C ARG A 53 39.41 11.15 13.88
N ALA A 54 38.35 11.86 13.53
CA ALA A 54 37.78 11.84 12.17
C ALA A 54 38.79 12.34 11.14
N SER A 55 39.59 13.37 11.48
CA SER A 55 40.68 13.86 10.61
C SER A 55 41.79 12.85 10.38
N VAL A 56 42.11 12.01 11.39
CA VAL A 56 43.09 10.92 11.27
C VAL A 56 42.59 9.87 10.27
N ILE A 57 41.34 9.45 10.40
CA ILE A 57 40.73 8.49 9.48
C ILE A 57 40.68 9.06 8.06
N LYS A 58 40.24 10.31 7.89
CA LYS A 58 40.25 10.97 6.58
C LYS A 58 41.63 10.97 5.93
N ARG A 59 42.69 11.32 6.69
CA ARG A 59 44.06 11.28 6.16
C ARG A 59 44.46 9.91 5.67
N PHE A 60 44.10 8.87 6.41
CA PHE A 60 44.35 7.49 5.99
C PHE A 60 43.60 7.14 4.71
N ILE A 61 42.29 7.40 4.63
CA ILE A 61 41.45 7.17 3.44
C ILE A 61 42.04 7.92 2.23
N LYS A 62 42.44 9.19 2.42
CA LYS A 62 43.07 10.00 1.39
C LYS A 62 44.37 9.36 0.86
N SER A 63 45.22 8.86 1.75
CA SER A 63 46.48 8.20 1.35
C SER A 63 46.20 6.91 0.55
N VAL A 64 45.16 6.17 0.91
CA VAL A 64 44.74 4.97 0.14
C VAL A 64 44.24 5.38 -1.25
N ARG A 65 43.41 6.42 -1.34
CA ARG A 65 42.92 6.93 -2.64
C ARG A 65 44.07 7.37 -3.55
N GLU A 66 45.00 8.16 -3.03
CA GLU A 66 46.16 8.63 -3.77
C GLU A 66 47.02 7.44 -4.28
N MET A 67 47.24 6.44 -3.44
CA MET A 67 47.98 5.24 -3.83
C MET A 67 47.25 4.45 -4.94
N LEU A 68 45.94 4.29 -4.86
CA LEU A 68 45.15 3.59 -5.88
C LEU A 68 45.16 4.36 -7.20
N ASP A 69 45.02 5.69 -7.17
CA ASP A 69 45.06 6.52 -8.37
C ASP A 69 46.40 6.39 -9.11
N GLU A 70 47.51 6.22 -8.37
CA GLU A 70 48.85 6.05 -8.94
C GLU A 70 49.13 4.66 -9.45
N THR A 71 48.59 3.62 -8.79
CA THR A 71 49.00 2.23 -9.05
C THR A 71 47.95 1.40 -9.79
N SER A 72 46.69 1.65 -9.59
CA SER A 72 45.57 0.83 -10.07
C SER A 72 44.25 1.66 -10.16
N PRO A 73 44.20 2.68 -11.03
CA PRO A 73 43.07 3.61 -11.12
C PRO A 73 41.75 2.95 -11.55
N GLU A 74 41.81 1.71 -12.07
CA GLU A 74 40.63 0.93 -12.45
C GLU A 74 39.94 0.24 -11.27
N ILE A 75 40.55 0.25 -10.07
CA ILE A 75 39.98 -0.39 -8.88
C ILE A 75 39.05 0.60 -8.16
N GLU A 76 37.78 0.21 -8.04
CA GLU A 76 36.83 0.97 -7.20
C GLU A 76 37.20 0.86 -5.72
N PHE A 77 37.33 2.01 -5.07
CA PHE A 77 37.54 2.11 -3.63
C PHE A 77 36.19 2.25 -2.92
N CYS A 78 35.78 1.18 -2.25
CA CYS A 78 34.50 1.13 -1.54
C CYS A 78 34.72 1.19 -0.03
N ASP A 79 33.91 1.98 0.67
CA ASP A 79 33.86 1.96 2.13
C ASP A 79 32.55 1.33 2.59
N TYR A 80 32.63 0.49 3.64
CA TYR A 80 31.47 -0.09 4.30
C TYR A 80 31.21 0.63 5.63
N THR A 81 30.03 1.25 5.76
CA THR A 81 29.63 1.99 6.97
C THR A 81 28.27 1.50 7.48
N GLY A 82 27.96 1.74 8.76
CA GLY A 82 26.59 1.61 9.26
C GLY A 82 25.79 2.89 9.01
N SER A 83 24.50 2.76 8.82
CA SER A 83 23.59 3.92 8.62
C SER A 83 23.31 4.73 9.89
N TRP A 84 23.72 4.25 11.04
CA TRP A 84 23.54 4.94 12.34
C TRP A 84 24.52 6.11 12.51
N TYR A 85 24.53 7.01 11.58
CA TYR A 85 25.42 8.20 11.55
C TYR A 85 25.47 8.96 12.88
N PRO A 86 24.35 9.19 13.62
CA PRO A 86 24.37 9.89 14.90
C PRO A 86 25.25 9.26 15.98
N LEU A 87 25.64 7.99 15.85
CA LEU A 87 26.49 7.28 16.80
C LEU A 87 27.94 7.09 16.33
N TYR A 88 28.29 7.55 15.12
CA TYR A 88 29.61 7.32 14.55
C TYR A 88 30.77 8.07 15.27
N TYR A 89 30.42 9.06 16.07
CA TYR A 89 31.41 9.67 16.97
C TYR A 89 32.06 8.63 17.90
N GLN A 90 31.35 7.56 18.25
CA GLN A 90 31.85 6.50 19.12
C GLN A 90 33.04 5.74 18.51
N VAL A 91 33.08 5.62 17.20
CA VAL A 91 34.19 5.01 16.47
C VAL A 91 35.16 6.03 15.91
N GLY A 92 34.86 7.31 16.01
CA GLY A 92 35.72 8.41 15.58
C GLY A 92 35.82 8.57 14.07
N ALA A 93 34.80 8.17 13.33
CA ALA A 93 34.75 8.28 11.87
C ALA A 93 33.68 9.29 11.42
N ASN A 94 33.95 10.01 10.35
CA ASN A 94 33.00 10.88 9.67
C ASN A 94 32.94 10.51 8.19
N TRP A 95 32.10 9.53 7.85
CA TRP A 95 31.93 9.06 6.47
C TRP A 95 31.01 9.95 5.61
N ALA A 96 30.63 11.12 6.13
CA ALA A 96 29.82 12.10 5.43
C ALA A 96 30.63 12.86 4.33
N SER A 97 29.91 13.64 3.54
CA SER A 97 30.48 14.62 2.63
C SER A 97 31.20 15.74 3.38
N GLU A 98 32.25 16.32 2.78
CA GLU A 98 32.89 17.54 3.26
C GLU A 98 31.95 18.77 3.25
N GLN A 99 30.82 18.69 2.56
CA GLN A 99 29.80 19.73 2.47
C GLN A 99 28.70 19.58 3.54
N TYR A 100 28.63 18.43 4.21
CA TYR A 100 27.55 18.13 5.15
C TYR A 100 27.83 18.69 6.54
N GLU A 101 27.24 19.83 6.88
CA GLU A 101 27.26 20.40 8.22
C GLU A 101 26.21 19.70 9.11
N SER A 102 26.65 18.67 9.82
CA SER A 102 25.75 17.83 10.63
C SER A 102 25.22 18.55 11.87
N THR A 103 23.91 18.42 12.11
CA THR A 103 23.27 18.86 13.36
C THR A 103 23.20 17.75 14.43
N GLU A 104 23.67 16.54 14.10
CA GLU A 104 23.63 15.37 15.00
C GLU A 104 24.61 15.48 16.17
N PHE A 105 25.62 16.33 16.04
CA PHE A 105 26.70 16.50 17.02
C PHE A 105 26.77 17.93 17.56
N PRO A 106 25.83 18.33 18.45
CA PRO A 106 25.71 19.72 18.91
C PRO A 106 26.90 20.21 19.73
N TRP A 107 27.80 19.34 20.11
CA TRP A 107 29.03 19.60 20.84
C TRP A 107 30.27 19.76 19.93
N CYS A 108 30.12 19.59 18.59
CA CYS A 108 31.12 19.90 17.58
C CYS A 108 30.84 21.26 16.91
N ASP A 109 31.90 21.86 16.36
CA ASP A 109 31.78 22.87 15.33
C ASP A 109 31.40 22.17 14.01
N ALA A 110 30.19 22.40 13.50
CA ALA A 110 29.67 21.68 12.34
C ALA A 110 30.55 21.88 11.09
N GLY A 111 31.04 23.10 10.85
CA GLY A 111 31.90 23.40 9.71
C GLY A 111 33.29 22.74 9.80
N LYS A 112 33.88 22.67 11.00
CA LYS A 112 35.14 21.93 11.22
C LYS A 112 34.95 20.43 11.09
N LEU A 113 33.86 19.90 11.63
CA LEU A 113 33.54 18.49 11.51
C LEU A 113 33.30 18.11 10.04
N ALA A 114 32.58 18.92 9.26
CA ALA A 114 32.35 18.67 7.84
C ALA A 114 33.67 18.49 7.09
N GLN A 115 34.70 19.31 7.37
CA GLN A 115 36.03 19.19 6.75
C GLN A 115 36.73 17.85 7.03
N THR A 116 36.26 17.06 8.00
CA THR A 116 36.77 15.71 8.29
C THR A 116 36.01 14.62 7.52
N GLY A 117 34.97 14.98 6.79
CA GLY A 117 34.22 14.06 5.95
C GLY A 117 35.06 13.49 4.80
N TYR A 118 34.75 12.26 4.36
CA TYR A 118 35.55 11.59 3.33
C TYR A 118 34.73 10.88 2.25
N ALA A 119 33.44 11.15 2.15
CA ALA A 119 32.58 10.52 1.14
C ALA A 119 33.13 10.66 -0.29
N GLU A 120 33.69 11.83 -0.62
CA GLU A 120 34.23 12.16 -1.95
C GLU A 120 35.50 11.37 -2.31
N LEU A 121 36.19 10.82 -1.32
CA LEU A 121 37.43 10.03 -1.49
C LEU A 121 37.16 8.57 -1.85
N THR A 122 35.92 8.14 -1.84
CA THR A 122 35.49 6.77 -2.15
C THR A 122 34.66 6.74 -3.43
N ASP A 123 34.72 5.67 -4.20
CA ASP A 123 33.85 5.46 -5.36
C ASP A 123 32.45 5.05 -4.90
N ARG A 124 32.35 4.19 -3.86
CA ARG A 124 31.10 3.75 -3.29
C ARG A 124 31.11 3.79 -1.76
N ILE A 125 29.94 4.07 -1.20
CA ILE A 125 29.65 3.86 0.23
C ILE A 125 28.57 2.80 0.33
N LEU A 126 28.90 1.65 0.95
CA LEU A 126 28.01 0.54 1.24
C LEU A 126 27.46 0.76 2.66
N SER A 127 26.28 1.36 2.77
CA SER A 127 25.71 1.71 4.08
C SER A 127 24.79 0.62 4.61
N GLY A 128 25.03 0.15 5.84
CA GLY A 128 24.29 -0.93 6.49
C GLY A 128 22.90 -0.50 6.95
N PHE A 129 21.87 -0.79 6.18
CA PHE A 129 20.47 -0.57 6.55
C PHE A 129 19.95 -1.77 7.37
N TYR A 130 20.59 -2.02 8.52
CA TYR A 130 20.45 -3.25 9.31
C TYR A 130 19.29 -3.17 10.28
N TYR A 131 18.07 -3.07 9.76
CA TYR A 131 16.82 -3.03 10.52
C TYR A 131 15.80 -4.02 9.97
N SER A 132 15.05 -4.67 10.85
CA SER A 132 13.90 -5.51 10.49
C SER A 132 12.69 -4.66 10.06
N ASP A 133 12.61 -3.42 10.54
CA ASP A 133 11.61 -2.46 10.12
C ASP A 133 12.04 -1.85 8.79
N ILE A 134 11.17 -1.89 7.80
CA ILE A 134 11.49 -1.43 6.45
C ILE A 134 11.12 0.03 6.29
N TRP A 135 9.92 0.39 6.75
CA TRP A 135 9.36 1.72 6.61
C TRP A 135 9.54 2.57 7.88
N MET A 136 9.70 3.88 7.69
CA MET A 136 9.80 4.84 8.81
C MET A 136 8.54 4.82 9.69
N SER A 137 7.36 4.54 9.13
CA SER A 137 6.11 4.39 9.87
C SER A 137 6.17 3.25 10.89
N GLU A 138 6.77 2.10 10.54
CA GLU A 138 6.89 0.96 11.45
C GLU A 138 7.76 1.29 12.67
N ALA A 139 8.88 1.98 12.45
CA ALA A 139 9.74 2.43 13.55
C ALA A 139 9.04 3.49 14.42
N LYS A 140 8.26 4.39 13.81
CA LYS A 140 7.49 5.41 14.51
C LYS A 140 6.41 4.80 15.41
N GLU A 141 5.68 3.78 14.95
CA GLU A 141 4.70 3.04 15.74
C GLU A 141 5.32 2.40 17.01
N LYS A 142 6.59 2.01 16.92
CA LYS A 142 7.37 1.48 18.04
C LYS A 142 8.04 2.55 18.91
N ASN A 143 7.80 3.84 18.64
CA ASN A 143 8.46 4.98 19.29
C ASN A 143 10.00 4.97 19.15
N LEU A 144 10.51 4.44 18.03
CA LEU A 144 11.93 4.46 17.71
C LEU A 144 12.28 5.72 16.89
N PRO A 145 13.56 6.15 16.86
CA PRO A 145 14.01 7.25 15.99
C PRO A 145 13.87 6.89 14.50
N ALA A 146 12.68 7.10 13.92
CA ALA A 146 12.30 6.62 12.59
C ALA A 146 13.25 7.08 11.48
N TYR A 147 13.85 8.27 11.62
CA TYR A 147 14.74 8.88 10.62
C TYR A 147 16.03 8.07 10.35
N TRP A 148 16.34 7.03 11.16
CA TRP A 148 17.46 6.12 10.93
C TRP A 148 17.21 4.69 11.41
N TYR A 149 16.09 4.40 12.07
CA TYR A 149 15.75 3.10 12.66
C TYR A 149 14.86 2.23 11.76
N SER A 150 15.04 2.35 10.44
CA SER A 150 14.39 1.51 9.42
C SER A 150 15.24 1.47 8.15
N VAL A 151 14.94 0.58 7.22
CA VAL A 151 15.63 0.54 5.92
C VAL A 151 15.45 1.87 5.16
N GLU A 152 14.21 2.38 5.11
CA GLU A 152 13.91 3.67 4.51
C GLU A 152 14.61 4.83 5.22
N GLY A 153 14.51 4.91 6.55
CA GLY A 153 15.15 5.95 7.35
C GLY A 153 16.67 5.90 7.28
N SER A 154 17.24 4.70 7.20
CA SER A 154 18.68 4.51 6.97
C SER A 154 19.15 5.11 5.66
N TYR A 155 18.37 4.96 4.59
CA TYR A 155 18.66 5.64 3.32
C TYR A 155 18.58 7.16 3.48
N GLU A 156 17.53 7.68 4.09
CA GLU A 156 17.33 9.14 4.20
C GLU A 156 18.52 9.82 4.94
N ILE A 157 18.99 9.23 6.04
CA ILE A 157 20.16 9.80 6.74
C ILE A 157 21.46 9.58 5.97
N ALA A 158 21.66 8.42 5.32
CA ALA A 158 22.85 8.17 4.55
C ALA A 158 22.95 9.07 3.31
N ALA A 159 21.85 9.22 2.58
CA ALA A 159 21.79 10.12 1.41
C ALA A 159 22.06 11.57 1.81
N LYS A 160 21.44 12.04 2.90
CA LYS A 160 21.68 13.39 3.44
C LYS A 160 23.14 13.59 3.86
N ALA A 161 23.71 12.64 4.60
CA ALA A 161 25.09 12.74 5.08
C ALA A 161 26.11 12.73 3.93
N THR A 162 25.83 12.01 2.84
CA THR A 162 26.70 11.92 1.67
C THR A 162 26.36 12.92 0.56
N GLU A 163 25.48 13.90 0.82
CA GLU A 163 25.00 14.87 -0.17
C GLU A 163 24.49 14.18 -1.46
N HIS A 164 23.71 13.09 -1.27
CA HIS A 164 23.12 12.29 -2.36
C HIS A 164 24.15 11.68 -3.34
N LYS A 165 25.29 11.22 -2.81
CA LYS A 165 26.35 10.59 -3.59
C LYS A 165 25.81 9.47 -4.49
N GLU A 166 26.14 9.50 -5.78
CA GLU A 166 25.74 8.48 -6.77
C GLU A 166 26.20 7.05 -6.42
N GLY A 167 27.35 6.91 -5.76
CA GLY A 167 27.89 5.60 -5.32
C GLY A 167 27.34 5.09 -3.99
N LEU A 168 26.26 5.68 -3.43
CA LEU A 168 25.63 5.13 -2.22
C LEU A 168 24.88 3.84 -2.54
N VAL A 169 25.11 2.78 -1.77
CA VAL A 169 24.45 1.46 -1.90
C VAL A 169 23.93 1.01 -0.55
N GLY A 170 22.64 0.61 -0.50
CA GLY A 170 22.06 0.02 0.69
C GLY A 170 22.54 -1.41 0.93
N SER A 171 22.88 -1.74 2.17
CA SER A 171 23.28 -3.09 2.59
C SER A 171 22.31 -3.67 3.59
N LEU A 172 21.88 -4.91 3.42
CA LEU A 172 20.94 -5.62 4.29
C LEU A 172 21.63 -6.77 5.03
N PHE A 173 21.39 -6.88 6.33
CA PHE A 173 21.76 -8.04 7.12
C PHE A 173 20.59 -9.02 7.19
N ILE A 174 20.65 -10.05 6.37
CA ILE A 174 19.51 -10.93 6.10
C ILE A 174 19.09 -11.81 7.28
N GLU A 175 19.96 -12.03 8.27
CA GLU A 175 19.58 -12.73 9.52
C GLU A 175 18.43 -12.01 10.27
N GLN A 176 18.26 -10.71 10.08
CA GLN A 176 17.16 -9.94 10.68
C GLN A 176 15.78 -10.32 10.10
N TYR A 177 15.75 -10.99 8.95
CA TYR A 177 14.53 -11.47 8.30
C TYR A 177 14.29 -12.97 8.52
N ARG A 178 15.02 -13.61 9.46
CA ARG A 178 14.96 -15.06 9.68
C ARG A 178 13.55 -15.57 9.97
N GLU A 179 12.78 -14.84 10.78
CA GLU A 179 11.40 -15.21 11.12
C GLU A 179 10.39 -14.79 10.04
N HIS A 180 10.77 -13.87 9.15
CA HIS A 180 9.93 -13.26 8.12
C HIS A 180 10.71 -13.08 6.80
N PRO A 181 11.16 -14.19 6.15
CA PRO A 181 11.98 -14.10 4.95
C PRO A 181 11.26 -13.43 3.76
N GLU A 182 9.93 -13.46 3.76
CA GLU A 182 9.09 -12.77 2.79
C GLU A 182 9.29 -11.25 2.80
N ARG A 183 9.74 -10.66 3.90
CA ARG A 183 10.02 -9.22 4.01
C ARG A 183 11.35 -8.82 3.37
N LEU A 184 12.24 -9.77 3.13
CA LEU A 184 13.54 -9.48 2.50
C LEU A 184 13.36 -8.88 1.09
N GLN A 185 12.38 -9.35 0.32
CA GLN A 185 12.08 -8.78 -1.00
C GLN A 185 11.64 -7.31 -0.91
N GLU A 186 10.87 -6.97 0.10
CA GLU A 186 10.44 -5.60 0.35
C GLU A 186 11.63 -4.70 0.70
N ALA A 187 12.51 -5.13 1.61
CA ALA A 187 13.73 -4.40 1.98
C ALA A 187 14.68 -4.22 0.77
N MET A 188 14.88 -5.28 -0.02
CA MET A 188 15.66 -5.21 -1.25
C MET A 188 15.07 -4.21 -2.26
N SER A 189 13.74 -4.17 -2.40
CA SER A 189 13.08 -3.23 -3.32
C SER A 189 13.32 -1.78 -2.92
N VAL A 190 13.32 -1.47 -1.62
CA VAL A 190 13.66 -0.12 -1.12
C VAL A 190 15.11 0.22 -1.46
N CYS A 191 16.07 -0.69 -1.22
CA CYS A 191 17.47 -0.48 -1.60
C CYS A 191 17.61 -0.21 -3.11
N PHE A 192 17.04 -1.05 -3.97
CA PHE A 192 17.12 -0.86 -5.43
C PHE A 192 16.47 0.44 -5.91
N ALA A 193 15.31 0.80 -5.36
CA ALA A 193 14.61 2.02 -5.74
C ALA A 193 15.36 3.29 -5.33
N LYS A 194 16.03 3.26 -4.17
CA LYS A 194 16.67 4.43 -3.57
C LYS A 194 18.15 4.59 -3.97
N THR A 195 18.88 3.48 -4.15
CA THR A 195 20.34 3.50 -4.38
C THR A 195 20.76 2.77 -5.65
N GLY A 196 19.85 2.21 -6.42
CA GLY A 196 20.12 1.45 -7.64
C GLY A 196 20.81 0.10 -7.42
N GLY A 197 21.11 -0.28 -6.18
CA GLY A 197 21.78 -1.52 -5.80
C GLY A 197 21.41 -2.00 -4.42
N CYS A 198 21.81 -3.25 -4.12
CA CYS A 198 21.64 -3.81 -2.78
C CYS A 198 22.80 -4.76 -2.49
N MET A 199 23.52 -4.50 -1.42
CA MET A 199 24.50 -5.45 -0.86
C MET A 199 23.80 -6.37 0.12
N ILE A 200 24.06 -7.66 0.04
CA ILE A 200 23.51 -8.67 0.96
C ILE A 200 24.62 -9.20 1.87
N PHE A 201 24.45 -9.08 3.17
CA PHE A 201 25.33 -9.64 4.18
C PHE A 201 24.57 -10.75 4.92
N ASP A 202 24.91 -12.06 4.75
CA ASP A 202 25.90 -12.54 3.80
C ASP A 202 25.39 -13.80 3.07
N LEU A 203 26.15 -14.28 2.10
CA LEU A 203 25.84 -15.44 1.27
C LEU A 203 25.63 -16.74 2.08
N SER A 204 26.29 -16.89 3.23
CA SER A 204 26.15 -18.10 4.06
C SER A 204 24.74 -18.31 4.56
N TYR A 205 24.01 -17.25 4.88
CA TYR A 205 22.62 -17.35 5.29
C TYR A 205 21.70 -17.78 4.15
N ILE A 206 21.93 -17.26 2.93
CA ILE A 206 21.18 -17.68 1.74
C ILE A 206 21.32 -19.18 1.52
N ILE A 207 22.56 -19.70 1.61
CA ILE A 207 22.87 -21.13 1.45
C ILE A 207 22.25 -21.95 2.58
N ASN A 208 22.43 -21.54 3.83
CA ASN A 208 21.99 -22.29 5.00
C ASN A 208 20.47 -22.38 5.15
N TYR A 209 19.75 -21.33 4.69
CA TYR A 209 18.28 -21.25 4.77
C TYR A 209 17.59 -21.60 3.46
N ASP A 210 18.34 -21.89 2.40
CA ASP A 210 17.83 -22.13 1.03
C ASP A 210 16.94 -20.97 0.53
N TRP A 211 17.43 -19.73 0.68
CA TRP A 211 16.67 -18.51 0.38
C TRP A 211 16.87 -17.97 -1.04
N TRP A 212 17.29 -18.81 -1.99
CA TRP A 212 17.52 -18.41 -3.38
C TRP A 212 16.26 -17.82 -4.05
N ASP A 213 15.09 -18.30 -3.69
CA ASP A 213 13.82 -17.78 -4.23
C ASP A 213 13.55 -16.33 -3.80
N TYR A 214 14.08 -15.89 -2.64
CA TYR A 214 13.97 -14.50 -2.17
C TYR A 214 15.03 -13.58 -2.78
N MET A 215 16.01 -14.12 -3.55
CA MET A 215 17.05 -13.31 -4.21
C MET A 215 16.69 -12.90 -5.64
N LYS A 216 15.48 -13.20 -6.09
CA LYS A 216 15.00 -12.83 -7.41
C LYS A 216 14.84 -11.31 -7.51
N ARG A 217 15.49 -10.69 -8.48
CA ARG A 217 15.37 -9.26 -8.72
C ARG A 217 14.05 -8.95 -9.42
N VAL A 218 13.21 -8.16 -8.78
CA VAL A 218 11.96 -7.63 -9.35
C VAL A 218 11.95 -6.11 -9.29
N SER A 219 11.23 -5.48 -10.21
CA SER A 219 10.95 -4.05 -10.19
C SER A 219 9.46 -3.77 -10.18
N LEU A 220 9.07 -2.65 -9.58
CA LEU A 220 7.72 -2.11 -9.67
C LEU A 220 7.69 -1.03 -10.75
N LYS A 221 6.81 -1.20 -11.73
CA LYS A 221 6.59 -0.25 -12.82
C LYS A 221 5.15 0.23 -12.81
N PRO A 222 4.86 1.43 -13.34
CA PRO A 222 3.48 1.87 -13.53
C PRO A 222 2.67 0.83 -14.29
N LEU A 223 1.41 0.67 -13.92
CA LEU A 223 0.45 -0.15 -14.65
C LEU A 223 -0.25 0.72 -15.70
N GLU A 224 -0.17 0.32 -16.96
CA GLU A 224 -0.67 1.10 -18.10
C GLU A 224 -1.75 0.34 -18.85
N VAL A 225 -2.59 1.04 -19.61
CA VAL A 225 -3.66 0.43 -20.44
C VAL A 225 -3.12 -0.60 -21.42
N SER A 226 -1.89 -0.42 -21.92
CA SER A 226 -1.20 -1.39 -22.78
C SER A 226 -0.94 -2.75 -22.11
N ASP A 227 -1.05 -2.83 -20.78
CA ASP A 227 -0.87 -4.06 -20.02
C ASP A 227 -2.16 -4.88 -19.87
N ALA A 228 -3.32 -4.38 -20.39
CA ALA A 228 -4.64 -5.00 -20.16
C ALA A 228 -4.69 -6.49 -20.51
N GLY A 229 -4.10 -6.89 -21.64
CA GLY A 229 -4.04 -8.30 -22.04
C GLY A 229 -3.20 -9.16 -21.09
N GLU A 230 -2.05 -8.66 -20.58
CA GLU A 230 -1.22 -9.38 -19.61
C GLU A 230 -1.88 -9.46 -18.24
N VAL A 231 -2.59 -8.39 -17.81
CA VAL A 231 -3.44 -8.36 -16.63
C VAL A 231 -4.55 -9.42 -16.73
N TYR A 232 -5.23 -9.50 -17.87
CA TYR A 232 -6.28 -10.51 -18.11
C TYR A 232 -5.75 -11.93 -17.99
N GLU A 233 -4.62 -12.26 -18.64
CA GLU A 233 -4.03 -13.59 -18.55
C GLU A 233 -3.58 -13.94 -17.13
N LEU A 234 -3.10 -12.97 -16.36
CA LEU A 234 -2.75 -13.17 -14.95
C LEU A 234 -3.99 -13.41 -14.09
N CYS A 235 -5.06 -12.64 -14.31
CA CYS A 235 -6.34 -12.82 -13.62
C CYS A 235 -6.94 -14.19 -13.90
N ARG A 236 -6.97 -14.63 -15.16
CA ARG A 236 -7.45 -15.96 -15.58
C ARG A 236 -6.69 -17.10 -14.89
N GLY A 237 -5.39 -16.94 -14.63
CA GLY A 237 -4.58 -17.91 -13.91
C GLY A 237 -4.75 -17.88 -12.38
N THR A 238 -5.33 -16.79 -11.84
CA THR A 238 -5.35 -16.54 -10.40
C THR A 238 -6.75 -16.62 -9.79
N PHE A 239 -7.74 -16.03 -10.44
CA PHE A 239 -9.14 -16.01 -10.00
C PHE A 239 -9.94 -17.17 -10.60
N ARG A 240 -11.07 -17.51 -9.96
CA ARG A 240 -12.02 -18.51 -10.46
C ARG A 240 -12.85 -17.93 -11.62
N GLU A 241 -13.32 -18.78 -12.52
CA GLU A 241 -14.14 -18.39 -13.70
C GLU A 241 -15.41 -17.65 -13.29
N GLU A 242 -15.99 -17.98 -12.12
CA GLU A 242 -17.22 -17.39 -11.60
C GLU A 242 -17.10 -15.88 -11.31
N TYR A 243 -15.87 -15.33 -11.29
CA TYR A 243 -15.68 -13.88 -11.18
C TYR A 243 -15.90 -13.13 -12.49
N HIS A 244 -16.05 -13.84 -13.61
CA HIS A 244 -16.33 -13.28 -14.94
C HIS A 244 -15.39 -12.12 -15.33
N ILE A 245 -14.09 -12.24 -14.99
CA ILE A 245 -13.09 -11.23 -15.37
C ILE A 245 -12.75 -11.43 -16.84
N THR A 246 -13.07 -10.45 -17.66
CA THR A 246 -12.73 -10.40 -19.09
C THR A 246 -11.78 -9.23 -19.35
N GLU A 247 -11.10 -9.25 -20.50
CA GLU A 247 -10.25 -8.12 -20.90
C GLU A 247 -11.07 -6.83 -21.08
N GLU A 248 -12.28 -6.93 -21.64
CA GLU A 248 -13.23 -5.84 -21.76
C GLU A 248 -13.57 -5.23 -20.39
N ARG A 249 -13.93 -6.08 -19.41
CA ARG A 249 -14.21 -5.62 -18.05
C ARG A 249 -12.99 -4.99 -17.37
N ILE A 250 -11.76 -5.46 -17.67
CA ILE A 250 -10.52 -4.85 -17.17
C ILE A 250 -10.36 -3.44 -17.76
N LEU A 251 -10.63 -3.26 -19.05
CA LEU A 251 -10.58 -1.94 -19.67
C LEU A 251 -11.62 -1.01 -19.05
N GLU A 252 -12.88 -1.39 -19.02
CA GLU A 252 -13.99 -0.58 -18.54
C GLU A 252 -13.92 -0.27 -17.03
N SER A 253 -13.66 -1.30 -16.22
CA SER A 253 -13.73 -1.18 -14.76
C SER A 253 -12.40 -0.77 -14.09
N LEU A 254 -11.28 -0.72 -14.83
CA LEU A 254 -10.00 -0.26 -14.30
C LEU A 254 -9.45 0.91 -15.13
N PHE A 255 -9.02 0.66 -16.35
CA PHE A 255 -8.22 1.63 -17.10
C PHE A 255 -9.02 2.84 -17.62
N GLU A 256 -10.28 2.66 -17.97
CA GLU A 256 -11.19 3.71 -18.46
C GLU A 256 -11.99 4.36 -17.32
N ASP A 257 -11.90 3.81 -16.10
CA ASP A 257 -12.56 4.35 -14.94
C ASP A 257 -11.97 5.71 -14.54
N PRO A 258 -12.79 6.75 -14.31
CA PRO A 258 -12.30 8.10 -13.98
C PRO A 258 -11.47 8.16 -12.69
N ASP A 259 -11.69 7.24 -11.76
CA ASP A 259 -10.94 7.15 -10.50
C ASP A 259 -9.62 6.37 -10.65
N PHE A 260 -9.34 5.76 -11.81
CA PHE A 260 -8.10 5.00 -12.02
C PHE A 260 -6.86 5.88 -11.85
N SER A 261 -5.93 5.43 -11.00
CA SER A 261 -4.65 6.10 -10.79
C SER A 261 -3.50 5.29 -11.39
N ALA A 262 -2.99 5.72 -12.55
CA ALA A 262 -1.81 5.13 -13.17
C ALA A 262 -0.53 5.35 -12.32
N GLU A 263 -0.47 6.46 -11.57
CA GLU A 263 0.65 6.77 -10.69
C GLU A 263 0.75 5.79 -9.52
N GLU A 264 -0.39 5.40 -8.93
CA GLU A 264 -0.42 4.51 -7.78
C GLU A 264 -0.55 3.03 -8.16
N SER A 265 -1.09 2.73 -9.34
CA SER A 265 -1.17 1.36 -9.83
C SER A 265 0.19 0.84 -10.28
N LYS A 266 0.52 -0.41 -9.93
CA LYS A 266 1.84 -0.99 -10.19
C LYS A 266 1.74 -2.39 -10.78
N LYS A 267 2.67 -2.72 -11.69
CA LYS A 267 3.00 -4.09 -12.10
C LYS A 267 4.33 -4.52 -11.50
N ILE A 268 4.40 -5.77 -11.09
CA ILE A 268 5.61 -6.42 -10.57
C ILE A 268 6.26 -7.14 -11.74
N VAL A 269 7.46 -6.73 -12.12
CA VAL A 269 8.18 -7.26 -13.29
C VAL A 269 9.40 -8.04 -12.84
N ASP A 270 9.55 -9.27 -13.32
CA ASP A 270 10.77 -10.06 -13.19
C ASP A 270 11.84 -9.48 -14.13
N GLU A 271 12.88 -8.88 -13.57
CA GLU A 271 13.96 -8.23 -14.32
C GLU A 271 14.74 -9.19 -15.22
N LYS A 272 14.75 -10.49 -14.92
CA LYS A 272 15.46 -11.49 -15.71
C LYS A 272 14.84 -11.73 -17.09
N ASN A 273 13.52 -11.65 -17.19
CA ASN A 273 12.78 -12.00 -18.41
C ASN A 273 11.77 -10.92 -18.87
N GLY A 274 11.64 -9.84 -18.11
CA GLY A 274 10.73 -8.72 -18.41
C GLY A 274 9.23 -9.03 -18.27
N ARG A 275 8.85 -10.17 -17.68
CA ARG A 275 7.44 -10.60 -17.56
C ARG A 275 6.79 -10.06 -16.30
N MET A 276 5.53 -9.70 -16.41
CA MET A 276 4.69 -9.38 -15.26
C MET A 276 4.42 -10.65 -14.44
N ILE A 277 4.72 -10.59 -13.13
CA ILE A 277 4.45 -11.67 -12.16
C ILE A 277 3.36 -11.33 -11.16
N GLY A 278 2.90 -10.08 -11.15
CA GLY A 278 1.81 -9.59 -10.33
C GLY A 278 1.47 -8.15 -10.68
N PHE A 279 0.35 -7.67 -10.19
CA PHE A 279 -0.07 -6.28 -10.34
C PHE A 279 -1.03 -5.87 -9.22
N ILE A 280 -1.16 -4.58 -9.00
CA ILE A 280 -2.15 -3.93 -8.14
C ILE A 280 -2.77 -2.76 -8.89
N GLY A 281 -4.08 -2.80 -9.09
CA GLY A 281 -4.88 -1.74 -9.68
C GLY A 281 -5.51 -0.89 -8.59
N VAL A 282 -5.25 0.41 -8.64
CA VAL A 282 -5.62 1.39 -7.63
C VAL A 282 -6.52 2.46 -8.24
N LYS A 283 -7.56 2.82 -7.52
CA LYS A 283 -8.42 3.96 -7.81
C LYS A 283 -8.31 4.97 -6.67
N VAL A 284 -8.34 6.26 -7.00
CA VAL A 284 -8.32 7.37 -6.03
C VAL A 284 -9.60 8.17 -6.20
N SER A 285 -10.32 8.40 -5.11
CA SER A 285 -11.62 9.07 -5.15
C SER A 285 -11.51 10.50 -5.65
N HIS A 286 -12.31 10.83 -6.65
CA HIS A 286 -12.60 12.21 -7.05
C HIS A 286 -13.88 12.76 -6.38
N ASN A 287 -14.60 11.92 -5.63
CA ASN A 287 -15.81 12.31 -4.92
C ASN A 287 -15.50 12.57 -3.44
N GLU A 288 -15.00 13.77 -3.16
CA GLU A 288 -14.65 14.23 -1.80
C GLU A 288 -15.85 14.30 -0.84
N GLN A 289 -17.08 14.31 -1.34
CA GLN A 289 -18.28 14.34 -0.50
C GLN A 289 -18.59 12.94 0.08
N LEU A 290 -18.46 11.89 -0.72
CA LEU A 290 -18.77 10.51 -0.32
C LEU A 290 -17.55 9.78 0.24
N TYR A 291 -16.40 10.00 -0.38
CA TYR A 291 -15.15 9.30 -0.05
C TYR A 291 -13.98 10.28 0.05
N PRO A 292 -14.00 11.17 1.07
CA PRO A 292 -12.94 12.17 1.24
C PRO A 292 -11.59 11.48 1.50
N ALA A 293 -10.54 11.94 0.81
CA ALA A 293 -9.17 11.45 0.95
C ALA A 293 -9.10 9.91 0.96
N SER A 294 -9.81 9.25 0.04
CA SER A 294 -9.95 7.80 -0.01
C SER A 294 -9.43 7.20 -1.31
N ALA A 295 -8.97 5.96 -1.23
CA ALA A 295 -8.57 5.16 -2.38
C ALA A 295 -9.08 3.72 -2.26
N TRP A 296 -9.04 2.98 -3.37
CA TRP A 296 -9.42 1.57 -3.43
C TRP A 296 -8.31 0.75 -4.07
N ILE A 297 -8.02 -0.41 -3.49
CA ILE A 297 -7.37 -1.51 -4.19
C ILE A 297 -8.48 -2.23 -4.95
N SER A 298 -8.68 -1.85 -6.21
CA SER A 298 -9.80 -2.33 -7.03
C SER A 298 -9.61 -3.79 -7.43
N ILE A 299 -8.38 -4.14 -7.83
CA ILE A 299 -7.99 -5.50 -8.19
C ILE A 299 -6.51 -5.72 -7.88
N PHE A 300 -6.17 -6.92 -7.36
CA PHE A 300 -4.81 -7.24 -6.98
C PHE A 300 -4.54 -8.74 -7.16
N ALA A 301 -3.48 -9.07 -7.87
CA ALA A 301 -3.09 -10.46 -8.08
C ALA A 301 -1.57 -10.64 -8.22
N VAL A 302 -1.08 -11.80 -7.74
CA VAL A 302 0.27 -12.31 -7.95
C VAL A 302 0.14 -13.73 -8.50
N LYS A 303 0.92 -14.09 -9.53
CA LYS A 303 0.93 -15.44 -10.11
C LYS A 303 1.05 -16.50 -9.03
N LYS A 304 0.30 -17.60 -9.14
CA LYS A 304 0.25 -18.67 -8.10
C LYS A 304 1.62 -19.21 -7.73
N GLU A 305 2.50 -19.42 -8.70
CA GLU A 305 3.87 -19.91 -8.51
C GLU A 305 4.83 -18.88 -7.88
N GLU A 306 4.42 -17.62 -7.83
CA GLU A 306 5.18 -16.51 -7.25
C GLU A 306 4.60 -16.03 -5.91
N GLN A 307 3.49 -16.63 -5.44
CA GLN A 307 2.93 -16.34 -4.12
C GLN A 307 3.81 -16.88 -3.00
N GLY A 308 3.68 -16.30 -1.80
CA GLY A 308 4.48 -16.68 -0.63
C GLY A 308 5.91 -16.16 -0.60
N LYS A 309 6.36 -15.48 -1.68
CA LYS A 309 7.74 -14.95 -1.83
C LYS A 309 7.88 -13.46 -1.45
N GLY A 310 6.87 -12.87 -0.81
CA GLY A 310 6.90 -11.48 -0.34
C GLY A 310 6.47 -10.41 -1.36
N TYR A 311 6.34 -10.74 -2.64
CA TYR A 311 6.02 -9.75 -3.70
C TYR A 311 4.71 -9.00 -3.47
N GLY A 312 3.68 -9.71 -3.00
CA GLY A 312 2.40 -9.11 -2.67
C GLY A 312 2.51 -8.08 -1.54
N THR A 313 3.21 -8.43 -0.45
CA THR A 313 3.47 -7.54 0.69
C THR A 313 4.26 -6.31 0.24
N MET A 314 5.31 -6.51 -0.56
CA MET A 314 6.16 -5.45 -1.09
C MET A 314 5.34 -4.40 -1.87
N VAL A 315 4.56 -4.83 -2.88
CA VAL A 315 3.81 -3.87 -3.71
C VAL A 315 2.67 -3.20 -2.92
N LEU A 316 1.98 -3.96 -2.06
CA LEU A 316 0.89 -3.43 -1.23
C LEU A 316 1.39 -2.35 -0.27
N ASN A 317 2.49 -2.60 0.42
CA ASN A 317 3.05 -1.63 1.36
C ASN A 317 3.57 -0.38 0.65
N GLN A 318 4.26 -0.55 -0.48
CA GLN A 318 4.74 0.61 -1.25
C GLN A 318 3.58 1.48 -1.76
N VAL A 319 2.50 0.88 -2.25
CA VAL A 319 1.29 1.60 -2.68
C VAL A 319 0.62 2.29 -1.49
N CYS A 320 0.45 1.60 -0.36
CA CYS A 320 -0.13 2.20 0.84
C CYS A 320 0.68 3.40 1.35
N GLN A 321 2.02 3.33 1.35
CA GLN A 321 2.90 4.42 1.75
C GLN A 321 2.81 5.60 0.77
N SER A 322 2.79 5.34 -0.54
CA SER A 322 2.63 6.37 -1.57
C SER A 322 1.30 7.10 -1.41
N LEU A 323 0.21 6.37 -1.31
CA LEU A 323 -1.14 6.93 -1.11
C LEU A 323 -1.20 7.80 0.15
N HIS A 324 -0.66 7.31 1.27
CA HIS A 324 -0.66 8.10 2.52
C HIS A 324 0.16 9.39 2.38
N LYS A 325 1.34 9.32 1.77
CA LYS A 325 2.19 10.49 1.48
C LYS A 325 1.46 11.53 0.60
N ASN A 326 0.61 11.06 -0.32
CA ASN A 326 -0.22 11.89 -1.19
C ASN A 326 -1.55 12.33 -0.54
N GLY A 327 -1.70 12.18 0.77
CA GLY A 327 -2.83 12.70 1.54
C GLY A 327 -4.04 11.77 1.65
N ILE A 328 -3.93 10.53 1.17
CA ILE A 328 -4.99 9.53 1.35
C ILE A 328 -4.97 9.00 2.78
N ASN A 329 -6.12 9.07 3.44
CA ASN A 329 -6.26 8.66 4.84
C ASN A 329 -6.96 7.31 4.99
N LYS A 330 -7.64 6.84 3.93
CA LYS A 330 -8.37 5.58 3.98
C LYS A 330 -8.26 4.82 2.66
N ILE A 331 -7.92 3.54 2.76
CA ILE A 331 -7.80 2.63 1.62
C ILE A 331 -8.77 1.46 1.82
N TYR A 332 -9.65 1.23 0.87
CA TYR A 332 -10.57 0.10 0.85
C TYR A 332 -10.05 -1.01 -0.07
N VAL A 333 -10.49 -2.25 0.15
CA VAL A 333 -10.27 -3.36 -0.77
C VAL A 333 -11.56 -3.63 -1.54
N GLY A 334 -11.54 -3.38 -2.85
CA GLY A 334 -12.75 -3.38 -3.68
C GLY A 334 -13.74 -2.30 -3.25
N GLN A 335 -15.03 -2.47 -3.59
CA GLN A 335 -16.12 -1.59 -3.20
C GLN A 335 -16.09 -0.18 -3.85
N ASP A 336 -15.28 0.04 -4.85
CA ASP A 336 -15.30 1.24 -5.67
C ASP A 336 -16.60 1.34 -6.50
N PHE A 337 -16.84 2.44 -7.21
CA PHE A 337 -18.10 2.66 -7.92
C PHE A 337 -18.34 1.66 -9.06
N ASN A 338 -17.31 1.29 -9.79
CA ASN A 338 -17.34 0.29 -10.86
C ASN A 338 -16.43 -0.89 -10.49
N ASN A 339 -16.80 -1.58 -9.41
CA ASN A 339 -15.94 -2.54 -8.75
C ASN A 339 -15.84 -3.91 -9.45
N PHE A 340 -14.66 -4.52 -9.37
CA PHE A 340 -14.49 -5.94 -9.66
C PHE A 340 -15.01 -6.82 -8.53
N PHE A 341 -14.79 -6.38 -7.29
CA PHE A 341 -15.04 -7.14 -6.08
C PHE A 341 -15.69 -6.29 -5.00
N SER A 342 -16.63 -6.87 -4.30
CA SER A 342 -17.28 -6.25 -3.13
C SER A 342 -16.44 -6.36 -1.85
N GLY A 343 -15.14 -6.63 -1.97
CA GLY A 343 -14.18 -6.84 -0.90
C GLY A 343 -13.09 -7.84 -1.28
N ILE A 344 -12.45 -8.46 -0.29
CA ILE A 344 -11.49 -9.55 -0.51
C ILE A 344 -12.23 -10.76 -1.08
N PRO A 345 -11.93 -11.24 -2.29
CA PRO A 345 -12.59 -12.41 -2.87
C PRO A 345 -12.08 -13.69 -2.22
N ASP A 346 -12.98 -14.68 -1.98
CA ASP A 346 -12.68 -15.97 -1.36
C ASP A 346 -11.82 -15.83 -0.08
N PRO A 347 -12.29 -15.11 0.95
CA PRO A 347 -11.47 -14.79 2.12
C PRO A 347 -10.98 -16.01 2.88
N ASP A 348 -11.75 -17.10 2.86
CA ASP A 348 -11.44 -18.36 3.57
C ASP A 348 -10.20 -19.08 3.02
N GLU A 349 -9.68 -18.68 1.85
CA GLU A 349 -8.46 -19.21 1.25
C GLU A 349 -7.16 -18.54 1.78
N GLY A 350 -7.22 -17.94 2.95
CA GLY A 350 -6.06 -17.29 3.59
C GLY A 350 -5.79 -15.85 3.12
N LYS A 351 -6.57 -15.34 2.18
CA LYS A 351 -6.43 -13.97 1.67
C LYS A 351 -6.73 -12.92 2.75
N GLU A 352 -7.68 -13.21 3.66
CA GLU A 352 -7.95 -12.37 4.83
C GLU A 352 -6.72 -12.21 5.72
N ILE A 353 -5.94 -13.29 5.92
CA ILE A 353 -4.73 -13.30 6.74
C ILE A 353 -3.67 -12.38 6.11
N PHE A 354 -3.54 -12.40 4.79
CA PHE A 354 -2.63 -11.53 4.05
C PHE A 354 -2.94 -10.05 4.32
N PHE A 355 -4.19 -9.61 4.10
CA PHE A 355 -4.57 -8.22 4.34
C PHE A 355 -4.44 -7.81 5.80
N LYS A 356 -4.84 -8.71 6.73
CA LYS A 356 -4.71 -8.46 8.18
C LYS A 356 -3.25 -8.26 8.60
N LYS A 357 -2.31 -9.10 8.10
CA LYS A 357 -0.88 -8.99 8.37
C LYS A 357 -0.28 -7.68 7.83
N ASN A 358 -0.86 -7.12 6.77
CA ASN A 358 -0.45 -5.85 6.18
C ASN A 358 -1.22 -4.63 6.76
N GLY A 359 -1.82 -4.78 7.94
CA GLY A 359 -2.41 -3.69 8.70
C GLY A 359 -3.81 -3.27 8.24
N PHE A 360 -4.54 -4.13 7.51
CA PHE A 360 -5.93 -3.88 7.16
C PHE A 360 -6.87 -4.36 8.26
N THR A 361 -7.87 -3.55 8.56
CA THR A 361 -9.00 -3.91 9.42
C THR A 361 -10.02 -4.69 8.59
N LEU A 362 -10.41 -5.87 9.08
CA LEU A 362 -11.40 -6.73 8.43
C LEU A 362 -12.78 -6.48 9.05
N ASN A 363 -13.80 -6.29 8.20
CA ASN A 363 -15.19 -6.27 8.66
C ASN A 363 -15.62 -7.70 9.04
N ARG A 364 -16.59 -7.81 9.94
CA ARG A 364 -17.16 -9.12 10.33
C ARG A 364 -18.22 -9.63 9.36
N ASP A 365 -18.86 -8.71 8.63
CA ASP A 365 -19.94 -9.06 7.72
C ASP A 365 -19.39 -9.60 6.40
N ARG A 366 -19.89 -10.74 5.99
CA ARG A 366 -19.60 -11.36 4.71
C ARG A 366 -20.61 -10.89 3.68
N HIS A 367 -20.11 -10.51 2.52
CA HIS A 367 -20.93 -10.10 1.38
C HIS A 367 -20.94 -11.20 0.33
N PHE A 368 -22.06 -11.30 -0.36
CA PHE A 368 -22.28 -12.32 -1.39
C PHE A 368 -22.66 -11.64 -2.70
N ASP A 369 -22.19 -12.22 -3.80
CA ASP A 369 -22.85 -12.04 -5.08
C ASP A 369 -23.70 -13.29 -5.33
N LEU A 370 -24.94 -13.05 -5.72
CA LEU A 370 -25.95 -14.09 -5.92
C LEU A 370 -26.36 -14.13 -7.38
N GLU A 371 -26.58 -15.31 -7.93
CA GLU A 371 -27.05 -15.46 -9.30
C GLU A 371 -28.27 -16.37 -9.40
N ALA A 372 -29.12 -16.09 -10.38
CA ALA A 372 -30.24 -16.94 -10.76
C ALA A 372 -30.51 -16.86 -12.26
N ASP A 373 -30.90 -17.97 -12.86
CA ASP A 373 -31.62 -17.96 -14.12
C ASP A 373 -33.06 -17.55 -13.86
N ILE A 374 -33.53 -16.53 -14.57
CA ILE A 374 -34.86 -15.98 -14.38
C ILE A 374 -35.82 -16.35 -15.51
N THR A 375 -35.39 -17.05 -16.57
CA THR A 375 -36.18 -17.31 -17.78
C THR A 375 -37.45 -18.09 -17.46
N ASP A 376 -37.33 -19.29 -16.88
CA ASP A 376 -38.44 -20.20 -16.53
C ASP A 376 -38.54 -20.39 -15.01
N ASN A 377 -38.42 -19.30 -14.25
CA ASN A 377 -38.38 -19.36 -12.81
C ASN A 377 -39.76 -19.33 -12.19
N ARG A 378 -40.28 -20.51 -11.78
CA ARG A 378 -41.61 -20.70 -11.18
C ARG A 378 -41.81 -19.90 -9.90
N LEU A 379 -40.77 -19.58 -9.13
CA LEU A 379 -40.86 -18.80 -7.90
C LEU A 379 -41.23 -17.35 -8.19
N ILE A 380 -40.75 -16.81 -9.34
CA ILE A 380 -41.13 -15.48 -9.81
C ILE A 380 -42.59 -15.51 -10.32
N ASP A 381 -42.95 -16.52 -11.10
CA ASP A 381 -44.25 -16.59 -11.78
C ASP A 381 -45.39 -16.89 -10.83
N SER A 382 -45.17 -17.63 -9.74
CA SER A 382 -46.17 -18.00 -8.76
C SER A 382 -46.34 -16.99 -7.62
N PHE A 383 -45.59 -15.90 -7.61
CA PHE A 383 -45.71 -14.88 -6.57
C PHE A 383 -47.03 -14.12 -6.70
N ASP A 384 -47.87 -14.15 -5.64
CA ASP A 384 -49.18 -13.49 -5.64
C ASP A 384 -49.03 -11.99 -5.39
N THR A 385 -49.24 -11.17 -6.44
CA THR A 385 -49.18 -9.70 -6.41
C THR A 385 -50.50 -9.05 -6.04
N SER A 386 -51.62 -9.77 -6.00
CA SER A 386 -52.99 -9.27 -6.00
C SER A 386 -53.32 -8.31 -4.83
N SER A 387 -52.74 -8.55 -3.65
CA SER A 387 -52.88 -7.67 -2.50
C SER A 387 -52.09 -6.38 -2.63
N PHE A 388 -50.84 -6.48 -3.16
CA PHE A 388 -49.93 -5.37 -3.34
C PHE A 388 -50.36 -4.44 -4.47
N ASP A 389 -50.90 -4.95 -5.57
CA ASP A 389 -51.37 -4.18 -6.71
C ASP A 389 -52.54 -3.22 -6.34
N LYS A 390 -53.19 -3.47 -5.20
CA LYS A 390 -54.24 -2.57 -4.66
C LYS A 390 -53.65 -1.44 -3.82
N GLU A 391 -52.46 -1.63 -3.27
CA GLU A 391 -51.83 -0.69 -2.34
C GLU A 391 -50.67 0.10 -2.98
N PHE A 392 -50.10 -0.43 -4.07
CA PHE A 392 -48.92 0.15 -4.69
C PHE A 392 -49.05 0.22 -6.21
N THR A 393 -48.33 1.16 -6.80
CA THR A 393 -48.20 1.27 -8.28
C THR A 393 -46.74 1.24 -8.68
N VAL A 394 -46.37 0.32 -9.56
CA VAL A 394 -45.06 0.25 -10.19
C VAL A 394 -44.98 1.20 -11.37
N ALA A 395 -43.89 1.94 -11.50
CA ALA A 395 -43.64 2.87 -12.60
C ALA A 395 -42.14 2.94 -12.92
N SER A 396 -41.81 3.52 -14.09
CA SER A 396 -40.44 3.95 -14.42
C SER A 396 -40.14 5.35 -13.88
N TYR A 397 -38.86 5.73 -13.83
CA TYR A 397 -38.45 7.02 -13.30
C TYR A 397 -38.68 8.20 -14.24
N LYS A 398 -38.95 7.98 -15.51
CA LYS A 398 -38.89 8.96 -16.60
C LYS A 398 -39.47 10.35 -16.27
N ASP A 399 -40.67 10.37 -15.70
CA ASP A 399 -41.37 11.63 -15.37
C ASP A 399 -41.33 11.97 -13.87
N ASN A 400 -40.50 11.23 -13.11
CA ASN A 400 -40.50 11.24 -11.64
C ASN A 400 -39.11 11.42 -11.03
N LYS A 401 -38.19 12.05 -11.77
CA LYS A 401 -36.76 12.20 -11.36
C LYS A 401 -36.61 12.89 -10.01
N LYS A 402 -37.34 14.01 -9.80
CA LYS A 402 -37.26 14.78 -8.58
C LYS A 402 -37.79 14.03 -7.36
N GLU A 403 -38.88 13.31 -7.55
CA GLU A 403 -39.52 12.50 -6.52
C GLU A 403 -38.64 11.32 -6.14
N LEU A 404 -38.00 10.69 -7.12
CA LEU A 404 -37.06 9.59 -6.91
C LEU A 404 -35.82 10.06 -6.12
N LEU A 405 -35.18 11.14 -6.52
CA LEU A 405 -34.02 11.65 -5.81
C LEU A 405 -34.39 12.09 -4.38
N GLY A 406 -35.52 12.76 -4.19
CA GLY A 406 -36.03 13.12 -2.86
C GLY A 406 -36.36 11.89 -1.98
N PHE A 407 -36.78 10.78 -2.56
CA PHE A 407 -36.94 9.51 -1.84
C PHE A 407 -35.60 8.93 -1.42
N LEU A 408 -34.61 8.89 -2.32
CA LEU A 408 -33.27 8.37 -2.04
C LEU A 408 -32.53 9.21 -1.01
N GLU A 409 -32.57 10.54 -1.11
CA GLU A 409 -31.99 11.46 -0.12
C GLU A 409 -32.54 11.22 1.29
N ARG A 410 -33.85 10.93 1.41
CA ARG A 410 -34.51 10.70 2.70
C ARG A 410 -34.27 9.32 3.28
N GLU A 411 -34.29 8.25 2.46
CA GLU A 411 -34.28 6.86 2.92
C GLU A 411 -32.90 6.18 2.78
N PHE A 412 -32.10 6.58 1.77
CA PHE A 412 -30.84 5.98 1.37
C PHE A 412 -29.80 7.03 0.94
N PRO A 413 -29.47 8.00 1.81
CA PRO A 413 -28.54 9.07 1.47
C PRO A 413 -27.13 8.54 1.18
N GLY A 414 -26.39 9.25 0.34
CA GLY A 414 -25.02 8.93 -0.01
C GLY A 414 -24.91 8.23 -1.36
N ARG A 415 -24.22 7.08 -1.43
CA ARG A 415 -23.86 6.40 -2.68
C ARG A 415 -25.06 6.13 -3.61
N TRP A 416 -26.20 5.71 -3.08
CA TRP A 416 -27.39 5.41 -3.90
C TRP A 416 -27.98 6.65 -4.58
N VAL A 417 -27.90 7.81 -3.93
CA VAL A 417 -28.30 9.10 -4.55
C VAL A 417 -27.38 9.40 -5.72
N PHE A 418 -26.07 9.32 -5.50
CA PHE A 418 -25.06 9.61 -6.50
C PHE A 418 -25.20 8.68 -7.72
N GLU A 419 -25.29 7.36 -7.52
CA GLU A 419 -25.47 6.38 -8.59
C GLU A 419 -26.75 6.60 -9.39
N ALA A 420 -27.84 7.00 -8.72
CA ALA A 420 -29.10 7.33 -9.41
C ALA A 420 -29.00 8.64 -10.21
N GLU A 421 -28.32 9.66 -9.67
CA GLU A 421 -28.06 10.92 -10.38
C GLU A 421 -27.21 10.70 -11.63
N GLU A 422 -26.14 9.90 -11.53
CA GLU A 422 -25.31 9.56 -12.68
C GLU A 422 -26.09 8.79 -13.74
N ALA A 423 -26.81 7.73 -13.35
CA ALA A 423 -27.62 6.95 -14.27
C ALA A 423 -28.65 7.82 -15.02
N ILE A 424 -29.26 8.79 -14.33
CA ILE A 424 -30.20 9.75 -14.92
C ILE A 424 -29.48 10.73 -15.86
N ALA A 425 -28.30 11.22 -15.48
CA ALA A 425 -27.50 12.17 -16.27
C ALA A 425 -26.97 11.54 -17.55
N GLU A 426 -26.55 10.30 -17.50
CA GLU A 426 -26.12 9.49 -18.65
C GLU A 426 -27.28 9.14 -19.60
N GLY A 427 -28.52 9.38 -19.17
CA GLY A 427 -29.71 9.08 -19.96
C GLY A 427 -30.00 7.58 -20.07
N LYS A 428 -29.68 6.80 -19.04
CA LYS A 428 -30.05 5.37 -18.97
C LYS A 428 -31.54 5.16 -19.26
N ASP A 429 -31.86 4.02 -19.90
CA ASP A 429 -33.23 3.68 -20.27
C ASP A 429 -34.16 3.86 -19.04
N PRO A 430 -35.26 4.61 -19.16
CA PRO A 430 -36.23 4.75 -18.09
C PRO A 430 -36.74 3.44 -17.48
N GLU A 431 -36.77 2.38 -18.26
CA GLU A 431 -37.19 1.05 -17.84
C GLU A 431 -36.13 0.33 -16.96
N SER A 432 -34.89 0.88 -16.89
CA SER A 432 -33.82 0.38 -16.01
C SER A 432 -33.92 0.83 -14.56
N ILE A 433 -34.87 1.69 -14.21
CA ILE A 433 -35.14 2.09 -12.82
C ILE A 433 -36.61 1.91 -12.51
N VAL A 434 -36.88 0.93 -11.64
CA VAL A 434 -38.23 0.64 -11.14
C VAL A 434 -38.47 1.45 -9.89
N ILE A 435 -39.60 2.19 -9.85
CA ILE A 435 -40.06 2.91 -8.65
C ILE A 435 -41.41 2.36 -8.20
N LEU A 436 -41.60 2.37 -6.90
CA LEU A 436 -42.86 1.94 -6.27
C LEU A 436 -43.55 3.11 -5.60
N TRP A 437 -44.72 3.47 -6.08
CA TRP A 437 -45.58 4.47 -5.47
C TRP A 437 -46.54 3.87 -4.45
N ASN A 438 -46.94 4.65 -3.43
CA ASN A 438 -48.08 4.33 -2.60
C ASN A 438 -49.38 4.41 -3.44
N GLN A 439 -50.51 3.92 -2.92
CA GLN A 439 -51.78 3.83 -3.63
C GLN A 439 -52.23 5.19 -4.25
N ASP A 440 -52.10 6.26 -3.49
CA ASP A 440 -52.53 7.60 -3.90
C ASP A 440 -51.53 8.31 -4.84
N LYS A 441 -50.41 7.67 -5.15
CA LYS A 441 -49.29 8.24 -5.93
C LYS A 441 -48.77 9.58 -5.39
N THR A 442 -48.79 9.73 -4.09
CA THR A 442 -48.29 10.94 -3.42
C THR A 442 -46.86 10.82 -2.95
N GLU A 443 -46.34 9.57 -2.86
CA GLU A 443 -45.00 9.31 -2.34
C GLU A 443 -44.41 8.05 -2.97
N ILE A 444 -43.11 8.13 -3.39
CA ILE A 444 -42.31 6.95 -3.72
C ILE A 444 -41.93 6.25 -2.42
N VAL A 445 -42.15 4.93 -2.37
CA VAL A 445 -41.90 4.08 -1.21
C VAL A 445 -40.95 2.91 -1.51
N GLY A 446 -40.51 2.75 -2.76
CA GLY A 446 -39.55 1.73 -3.16
C GLY A 446 -38.80 2.10 -4.43
N TYR A 447 -37.66 1.51 -4.62
CA TYR A 447 -36.72 1.77 -5.71
C TYR A 447 -35.90 0.52 -5.99
N CYS A 448 -35.61 0.25 -7.28
CA CYS A 448 -34.67 -0.75 -7.72
C CYS A 448 -34.00 -0.32 -9.02
N MET A 449 -32.69 -0.37 -9.09
CA MET A 449 -31.91 -0.17 -10.32
C MET A 449 -31.67 -1.50 -11.02
N LEU A 450 -31.72 -1.50 -12.34
CA LEU A 450 -31.58 -2.66 -13.20
C LEU A 450 -30.57 -2.38 -14.29
N SER A 451 -29.86 -3.41 -14.75
CA SER A 451 -29.03 -3.38 -15.95
C SER A 451 -29.17 -4.70 -16.71
N VAL A 452 -28.89 -4.69 -17.99
CA VAL A 452 -28.78 -5.89 -18.84
C VAL A 452 -27.75 -5.62 -19.92
N ASP A 453 -26.87 -6.59 -20.15
CA ASP A 453 -25.90 -6.55 -21.25
C ASP A 453 -26.47 -7.18 -22.54
N ASP A 454 -25.75 -7.06 -23.63
CA ASP A 454 -26.12 -7.61 -24.96
C ASP A 454 -26.23 -9.15 -24.97
N LYS A 455 -25.72 -9.83 -23.95
CA LYS A 455 -25.76 -11.30 -23.80
C LYS A 455 -26.91 -11.76 -22.91
N GLY A 456 -27.70 -10.84 -22.37
CA GLY A 456 -28.81 -11.12 -21.45
C GLY A 456 -28.36 -11.39 -20.01
N TYR A 457 -27.15 -10.97 -19.61
CA TYR A 457 -26.72 -10.99 -18.22
C TYR A 457 -27.18 -9.71 -17.54
N GLY A 458 -28.05 -9.83 -16.55
CA GLY A 458 -28.69 -8.72 -15.85
C GLY A 458 -28.06 -8.44 -14.48
N GLY A 459 -28.06 -7.18 -14.08
CA GLY A 459 -27.77 -6.71 -12.74
C GLY A 459 -29.03 -6.22 -12.04
N LEU A 460 -29.21 -6.53 -10.75
CA LEU A 460 -30.28 -6.06 -9.91
C LEU A 460 -29.71 -5.43 -8.63
N GLY A 461 -29.82 -4.14 -8.54
CA GLY A 461 -29.36 -3.37 -7.37
C GLY A 461 -28.84 -1.98 -7.74
N PRO A 462 -28.85 -1.06 -6.76
CA PRO A 462 -29.42 -1.23 -5.42
C PRO A 462 -30.95 -1.33 -5.41
N ILE A 463 -31.48 -2.05 -4.40
CA ILE A 463 -32.94 -2.19 -4.17
C ILE A 463 -33.30 -1.80 -2.74
N GLY A 464 -34.34 -1.01 -2.54
CA GLY A 464 -34.76 -0.57 -1.22
C GLY A 464 -36.20 -0.11 -1.13
N ILE A 465 -36.76 -0.23 0.08
CA ILE A 465 -38.09 0.27 0.43
C ILE A 465 -38.04 1.19 1.65
N ALA A 466 -38.96 2.13 1.71
CA ALA A 466 -39.10 3.07 2.83
C ALA A 466 -39.18 2.34 4.17
N LYS A 467 -38.51 2.86 5.20
CA LYS A 467 -38.46 2.24 6.55
C LYS A 467 -39.84 1.95 7.11
N LYS A 468 -40.81 2.84 6.89
CA LYS A 468 -42.18 2.77 7.43
C LYS A 468 -43.02 1.59 6.91
N ILE A 469 -42.63 0.95 5.79
CA ILE A 469 -43.37 -0.17 5.20
C ILE A 469 -42.58 -1.50 5.26
N ARG A 470 -41.44 -1.52 5.90
CA ARG A 470 -40.66 -2.76 6.11
C ARG A 470 -41.43 -3.77 6.96
N GLY A 471 -41.11 -5.07 6.79
CA GLY A 471 -41.74 -6.17 7.52
C GLY A 471 -43.15 -6.53 7.03
N LYS A 472 -43.60 -5.99 5.88
CA LYS A 472 -44.92 -6.24 5.29
C LYS A 472 -44.83 -6.98 3.93
N HIS A 473 -43.71 -7.62 3.64
CA HIS A 473 -43.47 -8.33 2.37
C HIS A 473 -43.43 -7.43 1.12
N VAL A 474 -43.38 -6.09 1.30
CA VAL A 474 -43.28 -5.15 0.17
C VAL A 474 -41.93 -5.26 -0.53
N GLY A 475 -40.87 -5.67 0.20
CA GLY A 475 -39.56 -5.99 -0.40
C GLY A 475 -39.63 -7.15 -1.40
N ASP A 476 -40.39 -8.20 -1.08
CA ASP A 476 -40.61 -9.33 -1.97
C ASP A 476 -41.39 -8.91 -3.23
N TYR A 477 -42.38 -8.02 -3.06
CA TYR A 477 -43.16 -7.49 -4.16
C TYR A 477 -42.31 -6.66 -5.15
N ILE A 478 -41.53 -5.68 -4.65
CA ILE A 478 -40.68 -4.87 -5.55
C ILE A 478 -39.60 -5.73 -6.21
N LEU A 479 -39.04 -6.72 -5.51
CA LEU A 479 -38.07 -7.65 -6.08
C LEU A 479 -38.72 -8.45 -7.22
N ASN A 480 -39.91 -9.01 -7.00
CA ASN A 480 -40.65 -9.73 -8.06
C ASN A 480 -40.90 -8.84 -9.28
N GLN A 481 -41.39 -7.61 -9.09
CA GLN A 481 -41.65 -6.66 -10.16
C GLN A 481 -40.37 -6.28 -10.93
N SER A 482 -39.26 -6.13 -10.23
CA SER A 482 -37.95 -5.86 -10.82
C SER A 482 -37.44 -7.03 -11.66
N LEU A 483 -37.65 -8.27 -11.19
CA LEU A 483 -37.30 -9.48 -11.95
C LEU A 483 -38.16 -9.65 -13.20
N GLN A 484 -39.47 -9.35 -13.11
CA GLN A 484 -40.36 -9.32 -14.27
C GLN A 484 -39.92 -8.24 -15.28
N GLN A 485 -39.51 -7.08 -14.81
CA GLN A 485 -39.00 -6.01 -15.66
C GLN A 485 -37.68 -6.41 -16.35
N LEU A 486 -36.75 -7.06 -15.63
CA LEU A 486 -35.50 -7.59 -16.19
C LEU A 486 -35.76 -8.58 -17.32
N ARG A 487 -36.72 -9.50 -17.16
CA ARG A 487 -37.14 -10.42 -18.25
C ARG A 487 -37.65 -9.63 -19.47
N LYS A 488 -38.47 -8.61 -19.25
CA LYS A 488 -39.03 -7.78 -20.31
C LYS A 488 -37.97 -7.04 -21.12
N ILE A 489 -36.88 -6.61 -20.48
CA ILE A 489 -35.74 -5.96 -21.14
C ILE A 489 -34.68 -6.92 -21.63
N GLY A 490 -34.90 -8.25 -21.51
CA GLY A 490 -34.09 -9.29 -22.17
C GLY A 490 -33.12 -10.04 -21.26
N ALA A 491 -33.17 -9.86 -19.95
CA ALA A 491 -32.30 -10.61 -19.04
C ALA A 491 -32.71 -12.10 -18.96
N VAL A 492 -31.72 -12.96 -19.04
CA VAL A 492 -31.83 -14.42 -18.90
C VAL A 492 -31.28 -14.86 -17.53
N ARG A 493 -30.12 -14.36 -17.19
CA ARG A 493 -29.43 -14.61 -15.91
C ARG A 493 -29.20 -13.30 -15.20
N VAL A 494 -29.44 -13.25 -13.91
CA VAL A 494 -29.36 -12.04 -13.09
C VAL A 494 -28.37 -12.21 -11.95
N ASN A 495 -27.50 -11.22 -11.79
CA ASN A 495 -26.61 -11.07 -10.66
C ASN A 495 -27.14 -10.02 -9.68
N ILE A 496 -27.01 -10.32 -8.40
CA ILE A 496 -27.19 -9.38 -7.29
C ILE A 496 -25.88 -9.32 -6.54
N ASP A 497 -25.19 -8.24 -6.65
CA ASP A 497 -23.88 -8.05 -6.04
C ASP A 497 -23.97 -7.44 -4.64
N TRP A 498 -22.88 -7.58 -3.90
CA TRP A 498 -22.62 -6.90 -2.63
C TRP A 498 -23.76 -6.98 -1.62
N THR A 499 -24.38 -8.14 -1.45
CA THR A 499 -25.48 -8.32 -0.50
C THR A 499 -25.11 -9.18 0.70
N ILE A 500 -25.74 -8.91 1.85
CA ILE A 500 -25.74 -9.76 3.05
C ILE A 500 -27.05 -10.56 3.17
N LEU A 501 -28.03 -10.32 2.30
CA LEU A 501 -29.41 -10.80 2.39
C LEU A 501 -29.64 -12.08 1.55
N LYS A 502 -28.72 -13.06 1.60
CA LYS A 502 -28.81 -14.24 0.75
C LYS A 502 -30.14 -15.00 0.88
N ASP A 503 -30.69 -15.09 2.10
CA ASP A 503 -31.94 -15.84 2.34
C ASP A 503 -33.17 -15.09 1.78
N PHE A 504 -33.13 -13.76 1.77
CA PHE A 504 -34.17 -12.93 1.16
C PHE A 504 -34.25 -13.16 -0.36
N TYR A 505 -33.12 -13.17 -1.04
CA TYR A 505 -33.08 -13.41 -2.49
C TYR A 505 -33.22 -14.90 -2.83
N GLY A 506 -32.81 -15.79 -1.93
CA GLY A 506 -32.92 -17.24 -2.09
C GLY A 506 -34.35 -17.73 -2.32
N GLN A 507 -35.36 -17.03 -1.78
CA GLN A 507 -36.77 -17.33 -2.02
C GLN A 507 -37.22 -17.16 -3.48
N PHE A 508 -36.46 -16.42 -4.31
CA PHE A 508 -36.63 -16.28 -5.75
C PHE A 508 -35.63 -17.13 -6.57
N GLY A 509 -34.94 -18.08 -5.91
CA GLY A 509 -34.04 -19.03 -6.57
C GLY A 509 -32.60 -18.57 -6.72
N PHE A 510 -32.22 -17.41 -6.17
CA PHE A 510 -30.85 -16.95 -6.17
C PHE A 510 -29.94 -17.80 -5.28
N LYS A 511 -28.73 -18.09 -5.77
CA LYS A 511 -27.71 -18.84 -5.05
C LYS A 511 -26.46 -17.99 -4.91
N ALA A 512 -25.75 -18.17 -3.80
CA ALA A 512 -24.46 -17.52 -3.58
C ALA A 512 -23.37 -18.19 -4.44
N GLU A 513 -22.84 -17.44 -5.38
CA GLU A 513 -21.77 -17.90 -6.29
C GLU A 513 -20.41 -17.37 -5.83
N ARG A 514 -20.37 -16.17 -5.24
CA ARG A 514 -19.14 -15.50 -4.80
C ARG A 514 -19.28 -14.99 -3.37
N LEU A 515 -18.17 -15.07 -2.64
CA LEU A 515 -18.09 -14.63 -1.25
C LEU A 515 -16.98 -13.59 -1.09
N TYR A 516 -17.26 -12.53 -0.34
CA TYR A 516 -16.32 -11.46 -0.06
C TYR A 516 -16.27 -11.07 1.41
N LEU A 517 -15.13 -10.50 1.81
CA LEU A 517 -14.94 -9.88 3.11
C LEU A 517 -14.47 -8.44 2.92
N ALA A 518 -15.21 -7.48 3.45
CA ALA A 518 -14.82 -6.08 3.39
C ALA A 518 -13.58 -5.82 4.26
N ALA A 519 -12.64 -5.06 3.72
CA ALA A 519 -11.43 -4.67 4.41
C ALA A 519 -11.05 -3.23 4.08
N TYR A 520 -10.44 -2.55 5.05
CA TYR A 520 -9.93 -1.19 4.86
C TYR A 520 -8.70 -0.95 5.74
N LYS A 521 -7.90 0.04 5.35
CA LYS A 521 -6.78 0.56 6.14
C LYS A 521 -6.99 2.05 6.35
N GLU A 522 -6.88 2.49 7.60
CA GLU A 522 -6.91 3.91 7.98
C GLU A 522 -5.53 4.32 8.47
N PHE A 523 -5.11 5.54 8.15
CA PHE A 523 -3.89 6.13 8.66
C PHE A 523 -4.24 7.19 9.69
N ASP A 524 -3.49 7.22 10.78
CA ASP A 524 -3.62 8.26 11.79
C ASP A 524 -3.27 9.63 11.18
N LYS A 525 -4.04 10.65 11.57
CA LYS A 525 -3.87 12.04 11.09
C LYS A 525 -2.59 12.67 11.62
#